data_67546a2cd73823860127511ccded6303
#
_entry.id   67546a2cd73823860127511ccded6303
#
_cell.length_a   1.000
_cell.length_b   1.000
_cell.length_c   1.000
_cell.angle_alpha   90.00
_cell.angle_beta   90.00
_cell.angle_gamma   90.00
#
_symmetry.space_group_name_H-M   'P 1'
#
loop_
_entity.id
_entity.type
_entity.pdbx_description
1 polymer ?
#
loop_
_entity_poly.entity_id
_entity_poly.type
_entity_poly.pdbx_seq_one_letter_code
_entity_poly.pdbx_strand_id
1 'polypeptide(L)'
;MNEHGFQMQSALDGNYISIALPASCRQDKIAVRVIKESCPEFLLSFGMTDINDRITLKYKVPNAVSLKYMNGSFTKQMFVDFYEGLLEPFVRGYDWFLDYHYVCVIPDYIFVDKQTIRSQFLYIPEQSYRNTDEEIIDFLKNVLNKVMVTDDSAFLVQLYQYFNGGNVVLSDLDNMIKAEKSKISPKPVMQGNTASAV
;
A
#
# COMPACT_ATOMS: atom_id res chain seq x y z
N MET A 1 10.45 -0.61 18.39
CA MET A 1 10.64 -0.44 16.95
C MET A 1 11.98 -1.02 16.57
N ASN A 2 12.00 -2.22 16.02
CA ASN A 2 13.26 -2.80 15.59
C ASN A 2 13.73 -2.03 14.37
N GLU A 3 14.88 -1.36 14.46
CA GLU A 3 15.63 -0.85 13.33
C GLU A 3 16.14 -2.06 12.52
N HIS A 4 15.25 -2.66 11.79
CA HIS A 4 15.62 -3.67 10.81
C HIS A 4 16.53 -2.95 9.82
N GLY A 5 17.77 -3.40 9.67
CA GLY A 5 18.88 -2.75 8.99
C GLY A 5 18.60 -2.35 7.53
N PHE A 6 17.64 -1.45 7.32
CA PHE A 6 17.40 -0.79 6.04
C PHE A 6 18.57 0.13 5.73
N GLN A 7 19.13 0.00 4.55
CA GLN A 7 20.19 0.85 4.04
C GLN A 7 19.76 1.49 2.73
N MET A 8 19.81 2.82 2.70
CA MET A 8 19.66 3.57 1.44
C MET A 8 21.01 3.59 0.71
N GLN A 9 20.99 3.26 -0.57
CA GLN A 9 22.16 3.23 -1.43
C GLN A 9 21.86 4.00 -2.72
N SER A 10 22.75 4.90 -3.12
CA SER A 10 22.68 5.57 -4.41
C SER A 10 23.64 4.89 -5.39
N ALA A 11 23.15 4.62 -6.60
CA ALA A 11 23.93 4.09 -7.71
C ALA A 11 23.70 4.93 -8.97
N LEU A 12 24.46 4.68 -10.03
CA LEU A 12 24.35 5.43 -11.27
C LEU A 12 22.98 5.30 -11.95
N ASP A 13 22.29 4.21 -11.73
CA ASP A 13 20.98 3.85 -12.31
C ASP A 13 19.79 4.14 -11.37
N GLY A 14 20.04 4.75 -10.21
CA GLY A 14 19.00 5.16 -9.25
C GLY A 14 19.33 4.89 -7.79
N ASN A 15 18.34 5.15 -6.94
CA ASN A 15 18.42 4.88 -5.51
C ASN A 15 17.84 3.50 -5.20
N TYR A 16 18.40 2.87 -4.19
CA TYR A 16 17.99 1.54 -3.74
C TYR A 16 17.81 1.48 -2.23
N ILE A 17 16.88 0.64 -1.80
CA ILE A 17 16.75 0.21 -0.40
C ILE A 17 17.24 -1.22 -0.33
N SER A 18 18.22 -1.47 0.55
CA SER A 18 18.75 -2.81 0.80
C SER A 18 18.39 -3.25 2.22
N ILE A 19 17.97 -4.51 2.35
CA ILE A 19 17.65 -5.14 3.63
C ILE A 19 18.41 -6.45 3.71
N ALA A 20 19.31 -6.55 4.71
CA ALA A 20 19.97 -7.82 5.01
C ALA A 20 19.06 -8.67 5.89
N LEU A 21 18.72 -9.86 5.43
CA LEU A 21 17.92 -10.80 6.20
C LEU A 21 18.82 -11.59 7.18
N PRO A 22 18.30 -12.04 8.33
CA PRO A 22 19.05 -12.89 9.27
C PRO A 22 19.53 -14.18 8.59
N ALA A 23 20.70 -14.68 8.96
CA ALA A 23 21.26 -15.92 8.40
C ALA A 23 20.35 -17.16 8.60
N SER A 24 19.53 -17.14 9.66
CA SER A 24 18.55 -18.21 9.97
C SER A 24 17.16 -17.95 9.44
N CYS A 25 16.99 -16.97 8.51
CA CYS A 25 15.68 -16.54 8.07
C CYS A 25 14.92 -17.66 7.35
N ARG A 26 13.64 -17.80 7.69
CA ARG A 26 12.69 -18.62 6.94
C ARG A 26 11.97 -17.73 5.94
N GLN A 27 12.37 -17.85 4.70
CA GLN A 27 11.71 -17.10 3.62
C GLN A 27 10.42 -17.77 3.19
N ASP A 28 9.42 -16.95 2.88
CA ASP A 28 8.27 -17.37 2.10
C ASP A 28 8.69 -17.52 0.63
N LYS A 29 9.01 -18.75 0.21
CA LYS A 29 9.47 -19.05 -1.14
C LYS A 29 8.39 -18.80 -2.21
N ILE A 30 7.11 -18.92 -1.84
CA ILE A 30 5.99 -18.67 -2.76
C ILE A 30 5.91 -17.17 -3.04
N ALA A 31 5.90 -16.35 -2.00
CA ALA A 31 5.89 -14.90 -2.13
C ALA A 31 7.10 -14.37 -2.90
N VAL A 32 8.31 -14.90 -2.61
CA VAL A 32 9.53 -14.54 -3.37
C VAL A 32 9.36 -14.82 -4.85
N ARG A 33 8.79 -15.99 -5.21
CA ARG A 33 8.57 -16.35 -6.61
C ARG A 33 7.53 -15.45 -7.28
N VAL A 34 6.40 -15.23 -6.63
CA VAL A 34 5.32 -14.35 -7.13
C VAL A 34 5.86 -12.96 -7.43
N ILE A 35 6.57 -12.34 -6.47
CA ILE A 35 7.08 -10.98 -6.65
C ILE A 35 8.14 -10.89 -7.75
N LYS A 36 8.96 -11.94 -7.95
CA LYS A 36 9.95 -11.97 -9.03
C LYS A 36 9.36 -12.17 -10.42
N GLU A 37 8.31 -13.00 -10.54
CA GLU A 37 7.73 -13.37 -11.82
C GLU A 37 6.55 -12.49 -12.24
N SER A 38 5.77 -11.99 -11.28
CA SER A 38 4.51 -11.28 -11.51
C SER A 38 4.20 -10.31 -10.37
N CYS A 39 5.12 -9.36 -10.09
CA CYS A 39 4.96 -8.41 -8.99
C CYS A 39 3.66 -7.62 -9.10
N PRO A 40 2.78 -7.65 -8.08
CA PRO A 40 1.59 -6.79 -8.05
C PRO A 40 1.95 -5.30 -8.12
N GLU A 41 1.11 -4.47 -8.73
CA GLU A 41 1.38 -3.03 -8.90
C GLU A 41 1.52 -2.27 -7.57
N PHE A 42 0.90 -2.77 -6.50
CA PHE A 42 0.99 -2.19 -5.15
C PHE A 42 2.28 -2.57 -4.41
N LEU A 43 3.18 -3.38 -5.00
CA LEU A 43 4.46 -3.74 -4.41
C LEU A 43 5.63 -3.27 -5.28
N LEU A 44 6.76 -3.01 -4.62
CA LEU A 44 8.04 -2.87 -5.29
C LEU A 44 8.67 -4.25 -5.52
N SER A 45 9.07 -4.51 -6.75
CA SER A 45 9.87 -5.69 -7.05
C SER A 45 11.26 -5.57 -6.41
N PHE A 46 11.87 -6.70 -6.08
CA PHE A 46 13.21 -6.74 -5.49
C PHE A 46 14.15 -7.70 -6.23
N GLY A 47 15.43 -7.31 -6.27
CA GLY A 47 16.53 -8.23 -6.51
C GLY A 47 16.93 -8.92 -5.21
N MET A 48 17.38 -10.16 -5.29
CA MET A 48 17.88 -10.92 -4.15
C MET A 48 19.29 -11.42 -4.44
N THR A 49 20.20 -11.14 -3.51
CA THR A 49 21.57 -11.67 -3.55
C THR A 49 21.79 -12.54 -2.33
N ASP A 50 22.47 -13.68 -2.52
CA ASP A 50 22.92 -14.56 -1.46
C ASP A 50 24.44 -14.65 -1.52
N ILE A 51 25.12 -14.18 -0.49
CA ILE A 51 26.57 -14.20 -0.37
C ILE A 51 26.93 -14.74 1.01
N ASN A 52 27.56 -15.91 1.05
CA ASN A 52 27.97 -16.58 2.29
C ASN A 52 26.79 -16.75 3.26
N ASP A 53 25.67 -17.28 2.81
CA ASP A 53 24.42 -17.48 3.56
C ASP A 53 23.81 -16.18 4.11
N ARG A 54 24.22 -15.03 3.58
CA ARG A 54 23.61 -13.73 3.87
C ARG A 54 22.78 -13.28 2.71
N ILE A 55 21.48 -13.29 2.93
CA ILE A 55 20.50 -12.87 1.91
C ILE A 55 20.25 -11.38 2.06
N THR A 56 20.34 -10.67 0.95
CA THR A 56 20.04 -9.25 0.88
C THR A 56 18.96 -9.03 -0.18
N LEU A 57 17.87 -8.39 0.22
CA LEU A 57 16.85 -7.88 -0.69
C LEU A 57 17.21 -6.47 -1.11
N LYS A 58 17.10 -6.17 -2.41
CA LYS A 58 17.41 -4.86 -2.97
C LYS A 58 16.23 -4.37 -3.80
N TYR A 59 15.59 -3.29 -3.35
CA TYR A 59 14.44 -2.65 -4.00
C TYR A 59 14.89 -1.39 -4.71
N LYS A 60 14.49 -1.21 -5.96
CA LYS A 60 14.72 0.06 -6.67
C LYS A 60 13.68 1.08 -6.20
N VAL A 61 14.15 2.23 -5.71
CA VAL A 61 13.27 3.32 -5.28
C VAL A 61 12.61 3.94 -6.52
N PRO A 62 11.27 4.01 -6.58
CA PRO A 62 10.58 4.62 -7.70
C PRO A 62 10.73 6.14 -7.71
N ASN A 63 10.40 6.78 -8.84
CA ASN A 63 10.30 8.24 -8.92
C ASN A 63 8.98 8.72 -8.25
N ALA A 64 8.91 8.56 -6.95
CA ALA A 64 7.72 8.81 -6.13
C ALA A 64 8.12 9.47 -4.81
N VAL A 65 7.16 9.91 -4.03
CA VAL A 65 7.39 10.52 -2.71
C VAL A 65 7.19 9.49 -1.63
N SER A 66 8.11 9.43 -0.67
CA SER A 66 7.87 8.64 0.54
C SER A 66 6.64 9.18 1.30
N LEU A 67 5.80 8.27 1.76
CA LEU A 67 4.61 8.58 2.56
C LEU A 67 4.94 9.43 3.81
N LYS A 68 6.14 9.29 4.35
CA LYS A 68 6.63 10.12 5.46
C LYS A 68 6.56 11.61 5.14
N TYR A 69 6.92 11.98 3.91
CA TYR A 69 6.99 13.38 3.45
C TYR A 69 5.74 13.82 2.69
N MET A 70 4.75 12.93 2.59
CA MET A 70 3.50 13.24 1.96
C MET A 70 2.64 14.07 2.94
N ASN A 71 2.62 15.37 2.70
CA ASN A 71 1.72 16.31 3.36
C ASN A 71 0.96 17.04 2.26
N GLY A 72 -0.36 17.05 2.30
CA GLY A 72 -1.09 17.70 1.23
C GLY A 72 -2.57 17.86 1.47
N SER A 73 -3.11 18.77 0.69
CA SER A 73 -4.54 18.97 0.56
C SER A 73 -5.05 18.09 -0.59
N PHE A 74 -6.05 17.31 -0.31
CA PHE A 74 -6.68 16.39 -1.25
C PHE A 74 -8.09 16.86 -1.55
N THR A 75 -8.56 16.69 -2.77
CA THR A 75 -9.99 16.63 -3.01
C THR A 75 -10.52 15.30 -2.46
N LYS A 76 -11.81 15.21 -2.24
CA LYS A 76 -12.47 13.98 -1.81
C LYS A 76 -12.12 12.79 -2.71
N GLN A 77 -12.16 12.99 -4.04
CA GLN A 77 -11.80 11.95 -5.01
C GLN A 77 -10.36 11.47 -4.81
N MET A 78 -9.40 12.41 -4.76
CA MET A 78 -7.99 12.08 -4.55
C MET A 78 -7.76 11.33 -3.22
N PHE A 79 -8.48 11.75 -2.17
CA PHE A 79 -8.40 11.09 -0.88
C PHE A 79 -8.90 9.64 -0.93
N VAL A 80 -10.05 9.41 -1.58
CA VAL A 80 -10.63 8.06 -1.72
C VAL A 80 -9.69 7.17 -2.54
N ASP A 81 -9.16 7.65 -3.67
CA ASP A 81 -8.23 6.89 -4.51
C ASP A 81 -6.90 6.61 -3.79
N PHE A 82 -6.39 7.57 -3.04
CA PHE A 82 -5.19 7.41 -2.21
C PHE A 82 -5.38 6.34 -1.13
N TYR A 83 -6.50 6.44 -0.40
CA TYR A 83 -6.75 5.51 0.69
C TYR A 83 -7.07 4.09 0.20
N GLU A 84 -7.73 3.96 -0.95
CA GLU A 84 -7.89 2.67 -1.64
C GLU A 84 -6.52 2.05 -1.95
N GLY A 85 -5.59 2.83 -2.54
CA GLY A 85 -4.25 2.36 -2.85
C GLY A 85 -3.41 1.99 -1.62
N LEU A 86 -3.64 2.64 -0.47
CA LEU A 86 -3.02 2.25 0.80
C LEU A 86 -3.58 0.94 1.36
N LEU A 87 -4.86 0.69 1.17
CA LEU A 87 -5.54 -0.51 1.67
C LEU A 87 -5.31 -1.73 0.78
N GLU A 88 -5.03 -1.53 -0.51
CA GLU A 88 -4.95 -2.57 -1.53
C GLU A 88 -4.09 -3.78 -1.15
N PRO A 89 -2.83 -3.65 -0.64
CA PRO A 89 -2.01 -4.81 -0.30
C PRO A 89 -2.59 -5.66 0.83
N PHE A 90 -3.36 -5.06 1.73
CA PHE A 90 -3.94 -5.74 2.89
C PHE A 90 -5.24 -6.49 2.58
N VAL A 91 -5.96 -6.09 1.55
CA VAL A 91 -7.24 -6.72 1.15
C VAL A 91 -7.09 -7.61 -0.08
N ARG A 92 -6.11 -7.36 -0.95
CA ARG A 92 -5.89 -8.09 -2.20
C ARG A 92 -4.63 -8.94 -2.22
N GLY A 93 -3.81 -8.92 -1.16
CA GLY A 93 -2.58 -9.73 -1.09
C GLY A 93 -2.85 -11.22 -1.31
N TYR A 94 -3.96 -11.74 -0.80
CA TYR A 94 -4.34 -13.15 -0.96
C TYR A 94 -4.61 -13.57 -2.40
N ASP A 95 -5.08 -12.67 -3.27
CA ASP A 95 -5.27 -12.93 -4.70
C ASP A 95 -3.94 -13.30 -5.38
N TRP A 96 -2.83 -12.89 -4.75
CA TRP A 96 -1.46 -13.11 -5.20
C TRP A 96 -0.70 -14.13 -4.33
N PHE A 97 -1.38 -14.88 -3.47
CA PHE A 97 -0.74 -15.80 -2.51
C PHE A 97 0.27 -15.10 -1.57
N LEU A 98 0.02 -13.84 -1.24
CA LEU A 98 0.87 -13.04 -0.35
C LEU A 98 0.18 -12.87 1.02
N ASP A 99 0.91 -13.17 2.09
CA ASP A 99 0.46 -12.83 3.45
C ASP A 99 0.73 -11.34 3.70
N TYR A 100 -0.34 -10.55 3.84
CA TYR A 100 -0.26 -9.10 3.99
C TYR A 100 0.50 -8.64 5.25
N HIS A 101 0.69 -9.50 6.24
CA HIS A 101 1.49 -9.18 7.42
C HIS A 101 2.98 -8.93 7.11
N TYR A 102 3.46 -9.37 5.96
CA TYR A 102 4.83 -9.09 5.51
C TYR A 102 4.98 -7.82 4.68
N VAL A 103 3.90 -7.05 4.50
CA VAL A 103 3.93 -5.74 3.87
C VAL A 103 4.52 -4.72 4.84
N CYS A 104 5.53 -3.98 4.42
CA CYS A 104 6.18 -2.98 5.26
C CYS A 104 5.26 -1.78 5.51
N VAL A 105 4.92 -1.52 6.78
CA VAL A 105 4.05 -0.41 7.21
C VAL A 105 4.83 0.82 7.70
N ILE A 106 6.14 0.88 7.45
CA ILE A 106 6.98 2.01 7.84
C ILE A 106 6.86 3.12 6.79
N PRO A 107 6.35 4.33 7.12
CA PRO A 107 6.08 5.39 6.15
C PRO A 107 7.30 5.87 5.34
N ASP A 108 8.50 5.70 5.87
CA ASP A 108 9.76 6.02 5.17
C ASP A 108 9.95 5.18 3.89
N TYR A 109 9.39 3.96 3.87
CA TYR A 109 9.59 2.95 2.82
C TYR A 109 8.31 2.62 2.05
N ILE A 110 7.30 3.47 2.16
CA ILE A 110 6.09 3.43 1.33
C ILE A 110 6.17 4.60 0.36
N PHE A 111 5.96 4.34 -0.92
CA PHE A 111 6.12 5.35 -1.97
C PHE A 111 4.79 5.63 -2.63
N VAL A 112 4.49 6.91 -2.81
CA VAL A 112 3.25 7.38 -3.45
C VAL A 112 3.61 8.13 -4.72
N ASP A 113 3.09 7.67 -5.84
CA ASP A 113 3.20 8.36 -7.12
C ASP A 113 2.35 9.64 -7.10
N LYS A 114 2.96 10.78 -7.45
CA LYS A 114 2.28 12.08 -7.37
C LYS A 114 1.19 12.28 -8.42
N GLN A 115 1.25 11.55 -9.52
CA GLN A 115 0.31 11.71 -10.63
C GLN A 115 -0.90 10.78 -10.48
N THR A 116 -0.61 9.52 -10.14
CA THR A 116 -1.65 8.48 -10.03
C THR A 116 -2.18 8.32 -8.62
N ILE A 117 -1.51 8.89 -7.62
CA ILE A 117 -1.79 8.76 -6.17
C ILE A 117 -1.74 7.29 -5.70
N ARG A 118 -1.18 6.40 -6.50
CA ARG A 118 -1.00 4.98 -6.15
C ARG A 118 0.17 4.80 -5.20
N SER A 119 -0.03 3.91 -4.25
CA SER A 119 0.98 3.56 -3.24
C SER A 119 1.70 2.26 -3.61
N GLN A 120 3.01 2.23 -3.38
CA GLN A 120 3.84 1.04 -3.55
C GLN A 120 4.58 0.73 -2.25
N PHE A 121 4.54 -0.54 -1.86
CA PHE A 121 5.07 -1.03 -0.60
C PHE A 121 6.26 -1.97 -0.81
N LEU A 122 7.13 -2.07 0.19
CA LEU A 122 8.07 -3.17 0.28
C LEU A 122 7.34 -4.40 0.87
N TYR A 123 7.63 -5.56 0.34
CA TYR A 123 7.21 -6.84 0.90
C TYR A 123 8.45 -7.61 1.38
N ILE A 124 8.51 -7.93 2.67
CA ILE A 124 9.69 -8.54 3.27
C ILE A 124 9.34 -9.96 3.71
N PRO A 125 9.63 -10.98 2.88
CA PRO A 125 9.20 -12.36 3.08
C PRO A 125 10.03 -13.08 4.16
N GLU A 126 10.10 -12.50 5.36
CA GLU A 126 10.89 -13.01 6.48
C GLU A 126 10.11 -12.92 7.81
N GLN A 127 10.09 -14.01 8.57
CA GLN A 127 9.19 -14.20 9.70
C GLN A 127 9.35 -13.16 10.83
N SER A 128 10.56 -12.64 11.06
CA SER A 128 10.80 -11.60 12.06
C SER A 128 10.22 -10.22 11.67
N TYR A 129 9.79 -10.10 10.43
CA TYR A 129 9.21 -8.88 9.85
C TYR A 129 7.69 -8.86 9.86
N ARG A 130 7.07 -9.87 10.42
CA ARG A 130 5.62 -10.02 10.39
C ARG A 130 4.96 -9.00 11.31
N ASN A 131 4.17 -8.08 10.73
CA ASN A 131 3.34 -7.16 11.49
C ASN A 131 2.15 -7.90 12.13
N THR A 132 1.60 -7.34 13.18
CA THR A 132 0.30 -7.73 13.72
C THR A 132 -0.83 -6.99 13.01
N ASP A 133 -2.08 -7.47 13.12
CA ASP A 133 -3.25 -6.74 12.62
C ASP A 133 -3.38 -5.37 13.29
N GLU A 134 -3.04 -5.25 14.56
CA GLU A 134 -3.07 -4.00 15.31
C GLU A 134 -2.09 -2.97 14.73
N GLU A 135 -0.85 -3.38 14.41
CA GLU A 135 0.16 -2.50 13.79
C GLU A 135 -0.30 -2.01 12.41
N ILE A 136 -0.96 -2.86 11.63
CA ILE A 136 -1.53 -2.49 10.32
C ILE A 136 -2.68 -1.50 10.48
N ILE A 137 -3.60 -1.76 11.41
CA ILE A 137 -4.74 -0.87 11.71
C ILE A 137 -4.23 0.49 12.21
N ASP A 138 -3.27 0.50 13.12
CA ASP A 138 -2.64 1.73 13.62
C ASP A 138 -1.93 2.52 12.51
N PHE A 139 -1.25 1.84 11.60
CA PHE A 139 -0.68 2.46 10.42
C PHE A 139 -1.75 3.14 9.57
N LEU A 140 -2.81 2.43 9.20
CA LEU A 140 -3.91 2.95 8.37
C LEU A 140 -4.60 4.15 9.06
N LYS A 141 -4.85 4.07 10.37
CA LYS A 141 -5.40 5.16 11.17
C LYS A 141 -4.49 6.38 11.19
N ASN A 142 -3.18 6.17 11.41
CA ASN A 142 -2.21 7.27 11.51
C ASN A 142 -2.03 8.02 10.19
N VAL A 143 -2.25 7.38 9.05
CA VAL A 143 -2.19 8.06 7.74
C VAL A 143 -3.31 9.09 7.61
N LEU A 144 -4.48 8.89 8.20
CA LEU A 144 -5.57 9.88 8.19
C LEU A 144 -5.13 11.23 8.76
N ASN A 145 -4.22 11.23 9.75
CA ASN A 145 -3.71 12.45 10.38
C ASN A 145 -2.78 13.28 9.47
N LYS A 146 -2.34 12.71 8.34
CA LYS A 146 -1.44 13.38 7.38
C LYS A 146 -2.19 14.06 6.24
N VAL A 147 -3.49 13.83 6.14
CA VAL A 147 -4.31 14.24 4.99
C VAL A 147 -5.31 15.30 5.41
N MET A 148 -5.42 16.36 4.63
CA MET A 148 -6.48 17.35 4.75
C MET A 148 -7.37 17.29 3.49
N VAL A 149 -8.66 17.01 3.66
CA VAL A 149 -9.65 17.04 2.58
C VAL A 149 -10.28 18.44 2.51
N THR A 150 -10.23 19.07 1.34
CA THR A 150 -10.54 20.50 1.17
C THR A 150 -11.97 20.79 0.72
N ASP A 151 -12.65 19.84 0.10
CA ASP A 151 -14.02 20.01 -0.46
C ASP A 151 -15.09 19.36 0.42
N ASP A 152 -15.05 18.02 0.59
CA ASP A 152 -16.00 17.26 1.39
C ASP A 152 -15.28 16.27 2.29
N SER A 153 -15.17 16.63 3.56
CA SER A 153 -14.50 15.83 4.59
C SER A 153 -15.41 14.78 5.27
N ALA A 154 -16.68 14.65 4.87
CA ALA A 154 -17.63 13.78 5.57
C ALA A 154 -17.14 12.32 5.59
N PHE A 155 -16.56 11.82 4.49
CA PHE A 155 -16.02 10.47 4.43
C PHE A 155 -14.79 10.29 5.33
N LEU A 156 -13.90 11.29 5.41
CA LEU A 156 -12.76 11.28 6.34
C LEU A 156 -13.25 11.17 7.79
N VAL A 157 -14.29 11.91 8.16
CA VAL A 157 -14.90 11.83 9.50
C VAL A 157 -15.49 10.45 9.76
N GLN A 158 -16.16 9.82 8.78
CA GLN A 158 -16.68 8.45 8.90
C GLN A 158 -15.56 7.44 9.16
N LEU A 159 -14.41 7.55 8.46
CA LEU A 159 -13.26 6.70 8.71
C LEU A 159 -12.71 6.88 10.13
N TYR A 160 -12.57 8.12 10.62
CA TYR A 160 -12.15 8.37 12.00
C TYR A 160 -13.10 7.74 13.02
N GLN A 161 -14.41 7.86 12.81
CA GLN A 161 -15.42 7.24 13.69
C GLN A 161 -15.29 5.72 13.66
N TYR A 162 -15.09 5.12 12.50
CA TYR A 162 -14.92 3.67 12.36
C TYR A 162 -13.67 3.19 13.11
N PHE A 163 -12.52 3.84 12.91
CA PHE A 163 -11.28 3.49 13.63
C PHE A 163 -11.39 3.68 15.15
N ASN A 164 -12.18 4.64 15.61
CA ASN A 164 -12.38 4.89 17.04
C ASN A 164 -13.43 3.97 17.68
N GLY A 165 -14.21 3.24 16.87
CA GLY A 165 -15.18 2.26 17.33
C GLY A 165 -14.59 0.96 17.91
N GLY A 166 -13.28 0.75 17.74
CA GLY A 166 -12.50 -0.28 18.44
C GLY A 166 -12.50 -1.68 17.80
N ASN A 167 -13.35 -1.96 16.82
CA ASN A 167 -13.36 -3.24 16.11
C ASN A 167 -13.23 -3.00 14.59
N VAL A 168 -11.99 -2.83 14.13
CA VAL A 168 -11.69 -2.52 12.74
C VAL A 168 -11.46 -3.80 11.94
N VAL A 169 -12.20 -3.97 10.86
CA VAL A 169 -12.08 -5.08 9.92
C VAL A 169 -11.68 -4.54 8.55
N LEU A 170 -10.59 -5.06 7.98
CA LEU A 170 -10.04 -4.55 6.71
C LEU A 170 -11.02 -4.66 5.53
N SER A 171 -11.83 -5.74 5.49
CA SER A 171 -12.87 -5.88 4.45
C SER A 171 -13.98 -4.85 4.57
N ASP A 172 -14.30 -4.39 5.77
CA ASP A 172 -15.31 -3.35 5.96
C ASP A 172 -14.78 -1.99 5.52
N LEU A 173 -13.50 -1.69 5.79
CA LEU A 173 -12.83 -0.52 5.24
C LEU A 173 -12.85 -0.52 3.71
N ASP A 174 -12.55 -1.64 3.08
CA ASP A 174 -12.60 -1.80 1.62
C ASP A 174 -14.01 -1.53 1.08
N ASN A 175 -15.03 -2.08 1.74
CA ASN A 175 -16.43 -1.85 1.38
C ASN A 175 -16.84 -0.38 1.53
N MET A 176 -16.40 0.30 2.60
CA MET A 176 -16.65 1.73 2.81
C MET A 176 -16.04 2.57 1.69
N ILE A 177 -14.79 2.28 1.31
CA ILE A 177 -14.09 3.00 0.24
C ILE A 177 -14.77 2.78 -1.11
N LYS A 178 -15.10 1.54 -1.47
CA LYS A 178 -15.82 1.20 -2.70
C LYS A 178 -17.18 1.86 -2.79
N ALA A 179 -17.92 1.88 -1.68
CA ALA A 179 -19.20 2.56 -1.59
C ALA A 179 -19.06 4.08 -1.81
N GLU A 180 -18.04 4.70 -1.22
CA GLU A 180 -17.80 6.13 -1.40
C GLU A 180 -17.33 6.45 -2.82
N LYS A 181 -16.44 5.65 -3.39
CA LYS A 181 -15.96 5.77 -4.77
C LYS A 181 -17.12 5.69 -5.78
N SER A 182 -18.09 4.81 -5.55
CA SER A 182 -19.26 4.67 -6.42
C SER A 182 -20.18 5.91 -6.43
N LYS A 183 -20.16 6.74 -5.38
CA LYS A 183 -20.91 8.00 -5.29
C LYS A 183 -20.23 9.13 -6.07
N ILE A 184 -18.90 9.10 -6.13
CA ILE A 184 -18.11 10.15 -6.78
C ILE A 184 -18.02 9.92 -8.29
N SER A 185 -17.87 8.66 -8.73
CA SER A 185 -17.82 8.32 -10.14
C SER A 185 -19.21 8.52 -10.79
N PRO A 186 -19.35 9.32 -11.86
CA PRO A 186 -20.63 9.47 -12.53
C PRO A 186 -21.08 8.10 -13.06
N LYS A 187 -22.30 7.68 -12.69
CA LYS A 187 -22.91 6.48 -13.27
C LYS A 187 -22.94 6.65 -14.79
N PRO A 188 -22.51 5.65 -15.59
CA PRO A 188 -22.67 5.72 -17.03
C PRO A 188 -24.16 5.93 -17.33
N VAL A 189 -24.50 7.05 -17.95
CA VAL A 189 -25.85 7.31 -18.43
C VAL A 189 -26.09 6.29 -19.55
N MET A 190 -26.95 5.30 -19.30
CA MET A 190 -27.48 4.46 -20.36
C MET A 190 -28.24 5.37 -21.32
N GLN A 191 -27.62 5.69 -22.44
CA GLN A 191 -28.36 6.30 -23.55
C GLN A 191 -29.39 5.28 -24.01
N GLY A 192 -30.66 5.51 -23.63
CA GLY A 192 -31.77 4.76 -24.14
C GLY A 192 -31.83 4.95 -25.67
N ASN A 193 -31.64 3.85 -26.41
CA ASN A 193 -31.92 3.77 -27.82
C ASN A 193 -33.43 4.05 -28.00
N THR A 194 -33.79 5.27 -28.31
CA THR A 194 -35.08 5.54 -28.96
C THR A 194 -34.97 5.04 -30.38
N ALA A 195 -35.37 3.79 -30.61
CA ALA A 195 -35.68 3.30 -31.94
C ALA A 195 -36.89 4.07 -32.42
N SER A 196 -36.69 5.04 -33.33
CA SER A 196 -37.74 5.62 -34.12
C SER A 196 -38.20 4.60 -35.18
N ALA A 197 -39.39 4.07 -35.00
CA ALA A 197 -40.08 3.37 -36.04
C ALA A 197 -40.67 4.44 -37.00
N VAL A 198 -40.34 4.32 -38.28
CA VAL A 198 -41.15 4.76 -39.42
C VAL A 198 -41.12 3.64 -40.45
#